data_a0271130aa8da8cc40776c0250caa63c
#
_entry.id   a0271130aa8da8cc40776c0250caa63c
#
_cell.length_a   1.000
_cell.length_b   1.000
_cell.length_c   1.000
_cell.angle_alpha   90.00
_cell.angle_beta   90.00
_cell.angle_gamma   90.00
#
_symmetry.space_group_name_H-M   'P 1'
#
loop_
_entity.id
_entity.type
_entity.pdbx_description
1 polymer ?
#
loop_
_entity_poly.entity_id
_entity_poly.type
_entity_poly.pdbx_seq_one_letter_code
_entity_poly.pdbx_strand_id
1 'polypeptide(L)'
;MRAPLIALVFVALTGLPGQAAEHGEKAQKAPEHKTTQSKSYIMVDPIYTTIVADNRAAGMLMVGAGIDVPDEHMRDVVTRSLPVLRDAYIRNLMAFTATAVRTDAQPDVIQLATRLQNITDRALGKKGAKILLAQVAIRVNR
;
A
#
# COMPACT_ATOMS: atom_id res chain seq x y z
N MET A 1 88.96 13.17 28.60
CA MET A 1 88.56 12.18 29.63
C MET A 1 87.15 11.76 29.37
N ARG A 2 86.99 10.47 29.02
CA ARG A 2 85.84 9.59 29.15
C ARG A 2 84.50 10.06 28.70
N ALA A 3 84.14 9.64 27.47
CA ALA A 3 82.78 9.46 27.01
C ALA A 3 82.09 8.26 27.72
N PRO A 4 80.79 8.22 27.81
CA PRO A 4 80.16 6.98 27.59
C PRO A 4 79.09 7.06 26.45
N LEU A 5 79.18 6.04 25.66
CA LEU A 5 78.20 5.56 24.67
C LEU A 5 76.81 5.54 25.25
N ILE A 6 75.90 6.15 24.60
CA ILE A 6 74.45 5.86 24.80
C ILE A 6 73.97 5.08 23.61
N ALA A 7 73.67 3.81 23.87
CA ALA A 7 73.07 2.91 22.86
C ALA A 7 71.64 3.29 22.55
N LEU A 8 71.43 3.62 21.27
CA LEU A 8 70.10 3.86 20.75
C LEU A 8 69.39 2.54 20.48
N VAL A 9 68.46 2.17 21.36
CA VAL A 9 67.60 1.01 21.17
C VAL A 9 66.49 1.41 20.20
N PHE A 10 66.55 0.92 18.95
CA PHE A 10 65.48 1.01 17.96
C PHE A 10 64.43 -0.04 18.29
N VAL A 11 63.34 0.38 18.89
CA VAL A 11 62.15 -0.48 19.02
C VAL A 11 61.39 -0.41 17.67
N ALA A 12 61.50 -1.45 16.90
CA ALA A 12 60.67 -1.65 15.70
C ALA A 12 59.25 -1.99 16.14
N LEU A 13 58.39 -1.02 16.06
CA LEU A 13 56.94 -1.22 16.26
C LEU A 13 56.39 -1.82 14.95
N THR A 14 56.27 -3.14 14.90
CA THR A 14 55.59 -3.86 13.84
C THR A 14 54.11 -3.52 13.91
N GLY A 15 53.64 -2.65 13.00
CA GLY A 15 52.23 -2.38 12.80
C GLY A 15 51.52 -3.63 12.29
N LEU A 16 50.60 -4.15 13.07
CA LEU A 16 49.59 -5.12 12.63
C LEU A 16 48.69 -4.43 11.62
N PRO A 17 48.44 -5.03 10.44
CA PRO A 17 47.40 -4.55 9.57
C PRO A 17 46.03 -4.79 10.23
N GLY A 18 45.38 -3.70 10.61
CA GLY A 18 43.99 -3.76 11.02
C GLY A 18 43.15 -4.33 9.88
N GLN A 19 42.64 -5.52 10.06
CA GLN A 19 41.56 -6.01 9.23
C GLN A 19 40.35 -5.12 9.49
N ALA A 20 40.09 -4.23 8.55
CA ALA A 20 38.78 -3.61 8.42
C ALA A 20 37.79 -4.74 8.10
N ALA A 21 37.06 -5.18 9.10
CA ALA A 21 35.90 -6.03 8.88
C ALA A 21 34.91 -5.19 8.04
N GLU A 22 34.91 -5.42 6.74
CA GLU A 22 33.80 -5.07 5.88
C GLU A 22 32.58 -5.87 6.39
N HIS A 23 31.85 -5.26 7.30
CA HIS A 23 30.43 -5.63 7.47
C HIS A 23 29.73 -5.20 6.18
N GLY A 24 29.88 -6.01 5.18
CA GLY A 24 28.96 -6.10 4.06
C GLY A 24 27.60 -6.51 4.66
N GLU A 25 26.86 -5.54 5.09
CA GLU A 25 25.43 -5.67 5.35
C GLU A 25 24.80 -6.10 4.04
N LYS A 26 24.75 -7.42 3.84
CA LYS A 26 23.87 -8.01 2.84
C LYS A 26 22.49 -7.61 3.29
N ALA A 27 21.99 -6.50 2.73
CA ALA A 27 20.58 -6.18 2.75
C ALA A 27 19.86 -7.44 2.29
N GLN A 28 19.30 -8.17 3.24
CA GLN A 28 18.46 -9.31 3.01
C GLN A 28 17.23 -8.73 2.28
N LYS A 29 17.28 -8.83 0.94
CA LYS A 29 16.17 -8.49 0.08
C LYS A 29 14.99 -9.28 0.63
N ALA A 30 14.04 -8.58 1.25
CA ALA A 30 12.81 -9.19 1.74
C ALA A 30 12.24 -10.04 0.60
N PRO A 31 11.74 -11.25 0.86
CA PRO A 31 11.18 -12.08 -0.19
C PRO A 31 10.11 -11.27 -0.89
N GLU A 32 10.34 -10.94 -2.15
CA GLU A 32 9.32 -10.39 -3.02
C GLU A 32 8.20 -11.43 -3.06
N HIS A 33 7.14 -11.19 -2.27
CA HIS A 33 5.91 -11.93 -2.45
C HIS A 33 5.43 -11.62 -3.86
N LYS A 34 5.79 -12.46 -4.82
CA LYS A 34 5.18 -12.46 -6.13
C LYS A 34 3.71 -12.79 -5.90
N THR A 35 2.92 -11.77 -5.69
CA THR A 35 1.46 -11.90 -5.69
C THR A 35 1.09 -12.35 -7.08
N THR A 36 0.86 -13.65 -7.25
CA THR A 36 0.37 -14.22 -8.50
C THR A 36 -1.05 -13.70 -8.64
N GLN A 37 -1.20 -12.56 -9.30
CA GLN A 37 -2.52 -12.04 -9.62
C GLN A 37 -3.22 -13.05 -10.53
N SER A 38 -4.38 -13.50 -10.09
CA SER A 38 -5.25 -14.33 -10.93
C SER A 38 -5.54 -13.58 -12.24
N LYS A 39 -5.58 -14.30 -13.37
CA LYS A 39 -5.95 -13.72 -14.66
C LYS A 39 -7.36 -13.09 -14.65
N SER A 40 -8.20 -13.50 -13.72
CA SER A 40 -9.56 -12.96 -13.53
C SER A 40 -9.59 -11.65 -12.74
N TYR A 41 -8.49 -11.28 -12.07
CA TYR A 41 -8.45 -10.13 -11.18
C TYR A 41 -8.03 -8.86 -11.91
N ILE A 42 -8.89 -7.84 -11.84
CA ILE A 42 -8.63 -6.48 -12.35
C ILE A 42 -8.44 -5.57 -11.15
N MET A 43 -7.26 -4.99 -11.01
CA MET A 43 -6.97 -4.04 -9.94
C MET A 43 -7.62 -2.69 -10.24
N VAL A 44 -8.25 -2.11 -9.22
CA VAL A 44 -8.74 -0.72 -9.25
C VAL A 44 -7.76 0.13 -8.44
N ASP A 45 -7.35 1.26 -8.99
CA ASP A 45 -6.49 2.20 -8.27
C ASP A 45 -7.14 2.60 -6.94
N PRO A 46 -6.37 2.68 -5.84
CA PRO A 46 -6.90 3.07 -4.54
C PRO A 46 -7.66 4.40 -4.60
N ILE A 47 -8.80 4.44 -3.92
CA ILE A 47 -9.66 5.63 -3.85
C ILE A 47 -9.50 6.24 -2.46
N TYR A 48 -9.34 7.55 -2.45
CA TYR A 48 -9.19 8.35 -1.23
C TYR A 48 -10.35 9.31 -1.13
N THR A 49 -11.02 9.37 0.04
CA THR A 49 -12.09 10.33 0.32
C THR A 49 -11.88 10.99 1.68
N THR A 50 -12.16 12.29 1.77
CA THR A 50 -11.99 13.06 3.00
C THR A 50 -13.13 12.80 3.97
N ILE A 51 -12.80 12.51 5.23
CA ILE A 51 -13.74 12.46 6.34
C ILE A 51 -13.86 13.87 6.91
N VAL A 52 -15.08 14.38 6.94
CA VAL A 52 -15.37 15.69 7.50
C VAL A 52 -16.13 15.51 8.82
N ALA A 53 -15.61 16.11 9.89
CA ALA A 53 -16.27 16.21 11.18
C ALA A 53 -16.18 17.66 11.67
N ASP A 54 -17.24 18.17 12.27
CA ASP A 54 -17.31 19.53 12.78
C ASP A 54 -16.88 20.60 11.76
N ASN A 55 -17.30 20.42 10.52
CA ASN A 55 -16.99 21.27 9.37
C ASN A 55 -15.49 21.39 9.05
N ARG A 56 -14.69 20.39 9.44
CA ARG A 56 -13.23 20.30 9.19
C ARG A 56 -12.86 18.96 8.62
N ALA A 57 -11.78 18.92 7.86
CA ALA A 57 -11.18 17.68 7.41
C ALA A 57 -10.56 16.93 8.60
N ALA A 58 -11.28 15.94 9.13
CA ALA A 58 -10.87 15.15 10.29
C ALA A 58 -9.98 13.97 9.93
N GLY A 59 -10.01 13.52 8.68
CA GLY A 59 -9.22 12.40 8.24
C GLY A 59 -9.47 12.04 6.78
N MET A 60 -8.95 10.87 6.39
CA MET A 60 -9.08 10.34 5.04
C MET A 60 -9.41 8.85 5.11
N LEU A 61 -10.41 8.42 4.37
CA LEU A 61 -10.68 7.02 4.10
C LEU A 61 -9.94 6.60 2.84
N MET A 62 -9.19 5.51 2.91
CA MET A 62 -8.56 4.84 1.78
C MET A 62 -9.26 3.51 1.53
N VAL A 63 -9.63 3.26 0.29
CA VAL A 63 -10.24 2.00 -0.15
C VAL A 63 -9.45 1.46 -1.32
N GLY A 64 -8.78 0.33 -1.11
CA GLY A 64 -8.18 -0.49 -2.15
C GLY A 64 -9.13 -1.63 -2.51
N ALA A 65 -9.42 -1.78 -3.77
CA ALA A 65 -10.32 -2.81 -4.28
C ALA A 65 -9.83 -3.39 -5.60
N GLY A 66 -10.37 -4.54 -5.95
CA GLY A 66 -10.24 -5.14 -7.26
C GLY A 66 -11.55 -5.79 -7.67
N ILE A 67 -11.62 -6.20 -8.91
CA ILE A 67 -12.79 -6.84 -9.49
C ILE A 67 -12.37 -8.20 -10.00
N ASP A 68 -12.98 -9.27 -9.48
CA ASP A 68 -12.80 -10.61 -9.98
C ASP A 68 -13.82 -10.89 -11.09
N VAL A 69 -13.33 -11.22 -12.28
CA VAL A 69 -14.12 -11.44 -13.48
C VAL A 69 -13.64 -12.72 -14.17
N PRO A 70 -14.19 -13.89 -13.81
CA PRO A 70 -13.77 -15.16 -14.38
C PRO A 70 -13.99 -15.26 -15.90
N ASP A 71 -15.06 -14.68 -16.41
CA ASP A 71 -15.37 -14.65 -17.83
C ASP A 71 -14.47 -13.69 -18.60
N GLU A 72 -13.78 -14.20 -19.63
CA GLU A 72 -12.80 -13.47 -20.40
C GLU A 72 -13.41 -12.33 -21.22
N HIS A 73 -14.54 -12.59 -21.84
CA HIS A 73 -15.23 -11.56 -22.63
C HIS A 73 -15.75 -10.42 -21.75
N MET A 74 -16.24 -10.77 -20.56
CA MET A 74 -16.66 -9.79 -19.57
C MET A 74 -15.48 -8.97 -19.02
N ARG A 75 -14.29 -9.57 -18.90
CA ARG A 75 -13.08 -8.83 -18.49
C ARG A 75 -12.76 -7.67 -19.41
N ASP A 76 -12.87 -7.87 -20.71
CA ASP A 76 -12.65 -6.81 -21.68
C ASP A 76 -13.67 -5.67 -21.52
N VAL A 77 -14.94 -6.01 -21.25
CA VAL A 77 -15.99 -5.03 -20.97
C VAL A 77 -15.66 -4.26 -19.70
N VAL A 78 -15.33 -4.96 -18.62
CA VAL A 78 -14.98 -4.33 -17.33
C VAL A 78 -13.76 -3.43 -17.49
N THR A 79 -12.71 -3.89 -18.18
CA THR A 79 -11.48 -3.11 -18.39
C THR A 79 -11.76 -1.80 -19.13
N ARG A 80 -12.57 -1.83 -20.17
CA ARG A 80 -12.99 -0.60 -20.87
C ARG A 80 -13.89 0.29 -20.03
N SER A 81 -14.63 -0.27 -19.10
CA SER A 81 -15.56 0.45 -18.21
C SER A 81 -14.89 0.97 -16.94
N LEU A 82 -13.61 0.63 -16.68
CA LEU A 82 -12.91 1.05 -15.45
C LEU A 82 -13.01 2.54 -15.14
N PRO A 83 -12.86 3.47 -16.10
CA PRO A 83 -12.97 4.89 -15.79
C PRO A 83 -14.36 5.28 -15.27
N VAL A 84 -15.41 4.71 -15.86
CA VAL A 84 -16.81 4.94 -15.45
C VAL A 84 -17.10 4.30 -14.08
N LEU A 85 -16.62 3.08 -13.87
CA LEU A 85 -16.72 2.39 -12.58
C LEU A 85 -16.01 3.18 -11.48
N ARG A 86 -14.79 3.63 -11.75
CA ARG A 86 -14.00 4.40 -10.80
C ARG A 86 -14.69 5.70 -10.40
N ASP A 87 -15.23 6.43 -11.34
CA ASP A 87 -15.99 7.65 -11.08
C ASP A 87 -17.24 7.37 -10.23
N ALA A 88 -17.98 6.31 -10.54
CA ALA A 88 -19.14 5.89 -9.76
C ALA A 88 -18.76 5.47 -8.33
N TYR A 89 -17.62 4.79 -8.16
CA TYR A 89 -17.10 4.44 -6.84
C TYR A 89 -16.71 5.69 -6.03
N ILE A 90 -16.00 6.64 -6.64
CA ILE A 90 -15.59 7.87 -5.97
C ILE A 90 -16.83 8.63 -5.45
N ARG A 91 -17.83 8.85 -6.28
CA ARG A 91 -19.07 9.54 -5.87
C ARG A 91 -19.78 8.83 -4.72
N ASN A 92 -19.87 7.52 -4.78
CA ASN A 92 -20.54 6.76 -3.72
C ASN A 92 -19.71 6.75 -2.43
N LEU A 93 -18.39 6.61 -2.53
CA LEU A 93 -17.50 6.66 -1.38
C LEU A 93 -17.50 8.03 -0.70
N MET A 94 -17.58 9.12 -1.46
CA MET A 94 -17.75 10.46 -0.89
C MET A 94 -19.04 10.57 -0.08
N ALA A 95 -20.16 10.08 -0.63
CA ALA A 95 -21.44 10.07 0.09
C ALA A 95 -21.41 9.15 1.33
N PHE A 96 -20.78 7.98 1.21
CA PHE A 96 -20.59 7.04 2.33
C PHE A 96 -19.73 7.66 3.43
N THR A 97 -18.61 8.28 3.06
CA THR A 97 -17.71 8.94 4.00
C THR A 97 -18.42 10.07 4.77
N ALA A 98 -19.23 10.85 4.09
CA ALA A 98 -19.95 11.96 4.70
C ALA A 98 -21.03 11.53 5.70
N THR A 99 -21.58 10.31 5.56
CA THR A 99 -22.76 9.89 6.34
C THR A 99 -22.51 8.74 7.29
N ALA A 100 -21.53 7.88 7.02
CA ALA A 100 -21.37 6.61 7.71
C ALA A 100 -19.95 6.36 8.26
N VAL A 101 -18.97 7.20 7.93
CA VAL A 101 -17.59 7.02 8.38
C VAL A 101 -17.24 8.02 9.48
N ARG A 102 -16.66 7.50 10.55
CA ARG A 102 -16.17 8.28 11.70
C ARG A 102 -14.69 7.97 11.90
N THR A 103 -13.95 8.94 12.42
CA THR A 103 -12.51 8.79 12.69
C THR A 103 -12.21 7.98 13.94
N ASP A 104 -13.20 7.80 14.82
CA ASP A 104 -13.11 7.07 16.09
C ASP A 104 -13.64 5.61 15.99
N ALA A 105 -14.09 5.18 14.82
CA ALA A 105 -14.63 3.84 14.60
C ALA A 105 -14.16 3.25 13.29
N GLN A 106 -14.14 1.92 13.21
CA GLN A 106 -13.87 1.22 11.96
C GLN A 106 -15.08 1.33 11.02
N PRO A 107 -14.85 1.57 9.72
CA PRO A 107 -15.94 1.59 8.75
C PRO A 107 -16.55 0.20 8.59
N ASP A 108 -17.84 0.15 8.33
CA ASP A 108 -18.55 -1.10 8.01
C ASP A 108 -18.12 -1.60 6.62
N VAL A 109 -17.18 -2.54 6.62
CA VAL A 109 -16.61 -3.11 5.38
C VAL A 109 -17.62 -3.96 4.61
N ILE A 110 -18.60 -4.54 5.29
CA ILE A 110 -19.64 -5.34 4.64
C ILE A 110 -20.60 -4.43 3.88
N GLN A 111 -21.03 -3.35 4.51
CA GLN A 111 -21.85 -2.33 3.88
C GLN A 111 -21.11 -1.69 2.70
N LEU A 112 -19.83 -1.40 2.87
CA LEU A 112 -18.98 -0.85 1.83
C LEU A 112 -18.87 -1.79 0.61
N ALA A 113 -18.56 -3.08 0.84
CA ALA A 113 -18.49 -4.07 -0.22
C ALA A 113 -19.82 -4.22 -0.98
N THR A 114 -20.92 -4.26 -0.24
CA THR A 114 -22.28 -4.35 -0.82
C THR A 114 -22.60 -3.13 -1.70
N ARG A 115 -22.23 -1.93 -1.25
CA ARG A 115 -22.43 -0.70 -2.04
C ARG A 115 -21.64 -0.72 -3.33
N LEU A 116 -20.35 -1.05 -3.26
CA LEU A 116 -19.50 -1.12 -4.45
C LEU A 116 -19.93 -2.23 -5.41
N GLN A 117 -20.39 -3.39 -4.90
CA GLN A 117 -20.96 -4.45 -5.73
C GLN A 117 -22.20 -3.98 -6.49
N ASN A 118 -23.13 -3.33 -5.79
CA ASN A 118 -24.36 -2.82 -6.41
C ASN A 118 -24.07 -1.77 -7.51
N ILE A 119 -23.02 -0.96 -7.32
CA ILE A 119 -22.56 0.01 -8.33
C ILE A 119 -22.00 -0.73 -9.54
N THR A 120 -21.15 -1.73 -9.30
CA THR A 120 -20.55 -2.55 -10.36
C THR A 120 -21.63 -3.21 -11.22
N ASP A 121 -22.58 -3.90 -10.61
CA ASP A 121 -23.68 -4.57 -11.30
C ASP A 121 -24.52 -3.59 -12.11
N ARG A 122 -24.82 -2.43 -11.54
CA ARG A 122 -25.61 -1.38 -12.21
C ARG A 122 -24.87 -0.76 -13.39
N ALA A 123 -23.58 -0.44 -13.22
CA ALA A 123 -22.80 0.19 -14.26
C ALA A 123 -22.53 -0.75 -15.44
N LEU A 124 -22.39 -2.05 -15.17
CA LEU A 124 -22.18 -3.06 -16.19
C LEU A 124 -23.50 -3.58 -16.82
N GLY A 125 -24.65 -3.30 -16.17
CA GLY A 125 -25.96 -3.80 -16.60
C GLY A 125 -26.13 -5.31 -16.47
N LYS A 126 -25.19 -6.01 -15.85
CA LYS A 126 -25.19 -7.46 -15.67
C LYS A 126 -24.34 -7.87 -14.46
N LYS A 127 -24.63 -9.06 -13.95
CA LYS A 127 -23.84 -9.71 -12.89
C LYS A 127 -22.69 -10.53 -13.48
N GLY A 128 -21.72 -10.91 -12.64
CA GLY A 128 -20.60 -11.76 -13.04
C GLY A 128 -19.23 -11.15 -12.76
N ALA A 129 -19.18 -9.84 -12.42
CA ALA A 129 -18.02 -9.17 -11.88
C ALA A 129 -18.18 -9.05 -10.36
N LYS A 130 -17.25 -9.56 -9.58
CA LYS A 130 -17.30 -9.56 -8.11
C LYS A 130 -16.30 -8.55 -7.55
N ILE A 131 -16.78 -7.60 -6.74
CA ILE A 131 -15.90 -6.67 -6.04
C ILE A 131 -15.19 -7.39 -4.88
N LEU A 132 -13.90 -7.16 -4.75
CA LEU A 132 -13.04 -7.65 -3.68
C LEU A 132 -12.36 -6.47 -3.00
N LEU A 133 -12.63 -6.27 -1.72
CA LEU A 133 -11.92 -5.28 -0.93
C LEU A 133 -10.55 -5.82 -0.54
N ALA A 134 -9.50 -5.13 -0.96
CA ALA A 134 -8.12 -5.47 -0.62
C ALA A 134 -7.65 -4.76 0.64
N GLN A 135 -8.07 -3.50 0.81
CA GLN A 135 -7.70 -2.69 1.96
C GLN A 135 -8.75 -1.62 2.23
N VAL A 136 -9.08 -1.43 3.51
CA VAL A 136 -9.87 -0.30 3.99
C VAL A 136 -9.15 0.29 5.20
N ALA A 137 -8.78 1.56 5.13
CA ALA A 137 -8.04 2.21 6.19
C ALA A 137 -8.50 3.65 6.40
N ILE A 138 -8.49 4.10 7.65
CA ILE A 138 -8.70 5.50 8.02
C ILE A 138 -7.38 6.09 8.49
N ARG A 139 -7.02 7.23 7.92
CA ARG A 139 -5.94 8.08 8.40
C ARG A 139 -6.55 9.31 9.05
N VAL A 140 -6.31 9.48 10.34
CA VAL A 140 -6.80 10.63 11.11
C VAL A 140 -5.82 11.80 10.98
N ASN A 141 -6.32 12.99 10.76
CA ASN A 141 -5.54 14.22 10.82
C ASN A 141 -5.28 14.56 12.30
N ARG A 142 -4.03 14.77 12.63
CA ARG A 142 -3.61 15.24 13.96
C ARG A 142 -3.41 16.73 13.92
#